data_829f9e0fc7ac8afd24da2de95aaae89a
#
_entry.id   829f9e0fc7ac8afd24da2de95aaae89a
#
_cell.length_a   1.000
_cell.length_b   1.000
_cell.length_c   1.000
_cell.angle_alpha   90.00
_cell.angle_beta   90.00
_cell.angle_gamma   90.00
#
_symmetry.space_group_name_H-M   'P 1'
#
loop_
_entity.id
_entity.type
_entity.pdbx_description
1 polymer ?
#
loop_
_entity_poly.entity_id
_entity_poly.type
_entity_poly.pdbx_seq_one_letter_code
_entity_poly.pdbx_strand_id
1 'polypeptide(L)'
;MCTGTYLRARCVYGEVSNATGPNGLQAANHLTECLKNLGINMYRFKTGTPARIDKRSIDFSKMEAQYGDERITPFSFTTNPDDIQIDQVPCWLTYTNEKTHEIIRNNLDRSPLYSGMIEGTGPRYCPSIEDKVVRFADKNRHQVFIEPEGIDTNEMYIGGMSSSLPEDVQYDMYRSVAGLEHAKIVRNAYAIEYDCIDARQLKPSLEFREIEGLFSGGQFNGSSGYEEAA
;
A
#
# COMPACT_ATOMS: atom_id res chain seq x y z
N MET A 1 11.30 17.93 -5.28
CA MET A 1 11.08 16.59 -5.85
C MET A 1 10.15 15.80 -4.94
N CYS A 2 9.07 15.21 -5.47
CA CYS A 2 8.08 14.42 -4.72
C CYS A 2 7.65 13.24 -5.60
N THR A 3 8.54 12.25 -5.77
CA THR A 3 8.34 11.16 -6.75
C THR A 3 7.45 10.03 -6.22
N GLY A 4 7.05 10.09 -4.96
CA GLY A 4 6.26 9.02 -4.35
C GLY A 4 6.99 7.68 -4.31
N THR A 5 6.26 6.60 -4.62
CA THR A 5 6.75 5.22 -4.49
C THR A 5 7.04 4.53 -5.83
N TYR A 6 7.16 5.29 -6.93
CA TYR A 6 7.32 4.71 -8.27
C TYR A 6 8.57 5.17 -9.03
N LEU A 7 9.53 5.79 -8.34
CA LEU A 7 10.81 6.09 -8.99
C LEU A 7 11.62 4.81 -9.18
N ARG A 8 11.97 4.50 -10.42
CA ARG A 8 12.62 3.24 -10.85
C ARG A 8 11.94 2.02 -10.22
N ALA A 9 10.61 2.02 -10.27
CA ALA A 9 9.81 1.04 -9.57
C ALA A 9 9.89 -0.34 -10.20
N ARG A 10 9.76 -1.34 -9.33
CA ARG A 10 9.58 -2.74 -9.66
C ARG A 10 8.38 -3.27 -8.89
N CYS A 11 7.35 -3.73 -9.61
CA CYS A 11 6.17 -4.35 -9.03
C CYS A 11 6.37 -5.87 -8.98
N VAL A 12 6.19 -6.46 -7.81
CA VAL A 12 6.57 -7.86 -7.54
C VAL A 12 5.44 -8.60 -6.83
N TYR A 13 5.07 -9.78 -7.33
CA TYR A 13 4.18 -10.73 -6.65
C TYR A 13 4.48 -12.15 -7.13
N GLY A 14 4.56 -13.13 -6.22
CA GLY A 14 5.03 -14.48 -6.54
C GLY A 14 6.36 -14.43 -7.30
N GLU A 15 6.41 -15.11 -8.41
CA GLU A 15 7.59 -15.18 -9.29
C GLU A 15 7.62 -14.04 -10.33
N VAL A 16 6.61 -13.15 -10.34
CA VAL A 16 6.48 -12.06 -11.32
C VAL A 16 7.18 -10.81 -10.81
N SER A 17 8.03 -10.25 -11.65
CA SER A 17 8.74 -8.99 -11.38
C SER A 17 8.74 -8.11 -12.63
N ASN A 18 8.04 -6.98 -12.56
CA ASN A 18 7.87 -6.06 -13.68
C ASN A 18 8.39 -4.67 -13.35
N ALA A 19 9.29 -4.14 -14.18
CA ALA A 19 9.72 -2.74 -14.10
C ALA A 19 8.66 -1.84 -14.73
N THR A 20 7.67 -1.42 -13.92
CA THR A 20 6.54 -0.62 -14.37
C THR A 20 6.25 0.54 -13.42
N GLY A 21 5.54 1.55 -13.91
CA GLY A 21 4.83 2.53 -13.09
C GLY A 21 3.49 1.99 -12.56
N PRO A 22 2.67 2.83 -11.92
CA PRO A 22 1.37 2.43 -11.41
C PRO A 22 0.46 1.94 -12.54
N ASN A 23 -0.34 0.90 -12.27
CA ASN A 23 -1.32 0.36 -13.22
C ASN A 23 -0.74 -0.04 -14.60
N GLY A 24 0.52 -0.49 -14.63
CA GLY A 24 1.19 -0.91 -15.87
C GLY A 24 1.68 0.25 -16.76
N LEU A 25 1.66 1.48 -16.25
CA LEU A 25 2.26 2.63 -16.93
C LEU A 25 3.78 2.48 -17.07
N GLN A 26 4.38 3.29 -17.92
CA GLN A 26 5.82 3.28 -18.12
C GLN A 26 6.57 3.62 -16.82
N ALA A 27 7.66 2.89 -16.54
CA ALA A 27 8.51 3.15 -15.39
C ALA A 27 9.33 4.44 -15.56
N ALA A 28 9.49 5.18 -14.46
CA ALA A 28 10.30 6.40 -14.39
C ALA A 28 11.75 6.05 -14.02
N ASN A 29 12.59 5.65 -15.02
CA ASN A 29 13.92 5.08 -14.74
C ASN A 29 15.06 6.11 -14.79
N HIS A 30 14.93 7.16 -15.62
CA HIS A 30 16.08 8.04 -15.95
C HIS A 30 16.45 9.02 -14.82
N LEU A 31 15.48 9.46 -14.00
CA LEU A 31 15.73 10.45 -12.97
C LEU A 31 16.70 9.94 -11.91
N THR A 32 16.63 8.68 -11.54
CA THR A 32 17.57 8.07 -10.57
C THR A 32 19.02 8.23 -10.99
N GLU A 33 19.35 7.93 -12.24
CA GLU A 33 20.71 8.05 -12.74
C GLU A 33 21.17 9.51 -12.79
N CYS A 34 20.28 10.43 -13.17
CA CYS A 34 20.55 11.86 -13.12
C CYS A 34 20.89 12.33 -11.70
N LEU A 35 20.11 11.90 -10.69
CA LEU A 35 20.33 12.25 -9.29
C LEU A 35 21.63 11.67 -8.75
N LYS A 36 21.95 10.42 -9.08
CA LYS A 36 23.25 9.80 -8.72
C LYS A 36 24.44 10.54 -9.33
N ASN A 37 24.33 10.97 -10.59
CA ASN A 37 25.37 11.75 -11.26
C ASN A 37 25.59 13.14 -10.62
N LEU A 38 24.57 13.67 -9.92
CA LEU A 38 24.67 14.88 -9.11
C LEU A 38 25.23 14.62 -7.69
N GLY A 39 25.61 13.38 -7.38
CA GLY A 39 26.17 13.00 -6.08
C GLY A 39 25.12 12.69 -5.01
N ILE A 40 23.85 12.56 -5.37
CA ILE A 40 22.79 12.21 -4.42
C ILE A 40 22.83 10.71 -4.10
N ASN A 41 22.92 10.37 -2.82
CA ASN A 41 22.86 9.00 -2.33
C ASN A 41 21.43 8.51 -2.34
N MET A 42 21.20 7.35 -2.94
CA MET A 42 19.89 6.72 -3.10
C MET A 42 19.81 5.42 -2.31
N TYR A 43 18.64 5.16 -1.75
CA TYR A 43 18.27 3.89 -1.14
C TYR A 43 17.16 3.19 -1.92
N ARG A 44 16.96 1.93 -1.61
CA ARG A 44 15.89 1.11 -2.16
C ARG A 44 14.90 0.76 -1.05
N PHE A 45 13.65 1.21 -1.17
CA PHE A 45 12.58 0.92 -0.24
C PHE A 45 11.49 0.05 -0.87
N LYS A 46 10.74 -0.61 0.00
CA LYS A 46 9.61 -1.46 -0.38
C LYS A 46 8.34 -0.92 0.26
N THR A 47 7.28 -0.86 -0.50
CA THR A 47 5.90 -0.71 -0.01
C THR A 47 5.03 -1.79 -0.64
N GLY A 48 3.71 -1.73 -0.45
CA GLY A 48 2.79 -2.68 -1.05
C GLY A 48 1.39 -2.13 -1.17
N THR A 49 0.59 -2.80 -1.97
CA THR A 49 -0.82 -2.51 -2.14
C THR A 49 -1.62 -3.81 -2.07
N PRO A 50 -2.85 -3.81 -1.51
CA PRO A 50 -3.72 -4.98 -1.52
C PRO A 50 -4.39 -5.17 -2.88
N ALA A 51 -5.10 -6.28 -3.04
CA ALA A 51 -5.92 -6.50 -4.22
C ALA A 51 -7.08 -5.50 -4.31
N ARG A 52 -7.57 -5.31 -5.55
CA ARG A 52 -8.86 -4.68 -5.83
C ARG A 52 -9.86 -5.77 -6.16
N ILE A 53 -11.02 -5.71 -5.55
CA ILE A 53 -12.08 -6.70 -5.69
C ILE A 53 -13.33 -6.03 -6.27
N ASP A 54 -14.02 -6.74 -7.17
CA ASP A 54 -15.29 -6.29 -7.71
C ASP A 54 -16.36 -6.23 -6.60
N LYS A 55 -16.88 -5.05 -6.31
CA LYS A 55 -17.93 -4.78 -5.31
C LYS A 55 -19.11 -5.75 -5.40
N ARG A 56 -19.51 -6.15 -6.62
CA ARG A 56 -20.64 -7.02 -6.90
C ARG A 56 -20.42 -8.47 -6.44
N SER A 57 -19.18 -8.83 -6.10
CA SER A 57 -18.79 -10.15 -5.61
C SER A 57 -18.59 -10.22 -4.10
N ILE A 58 -18.91 -9.16 -3.38
CA ILE A 58 -18.74 -9.00 -1.93
C ILE A 58 -20.09 -9.16 -1.23
N ASP A 59 -20.12 -9.98 -0.19
CA ASP A 59 -21.29 -10.11 0.70
C ASP A 59 -21.15 -9.20 1.92
N PHE A 60 -21.62 -7.97 1.79
CA PHE A 60 -21.54 -6.95 2.84
C PHE A 60 -22.39 -7.30 4.09
N SER A 61 -23.35 -8.23 4.00
CA SER A 61 -24.15 -8.65 5.14
C SER A 61 -23.35 -9.34 6.25
N LYS A 62 -22.14 -9.81 5.92
CA LYS A 62 -21.19 -10.45 6.83
C LYS A 62 -20.14 -9.50 7.42
N MET A 63 -20.28 -8.21 7.16
CA MET A 63 -19.31 -7.18 7.53
C MET A 63 -19.98 -6.09 8.36
N GLU A 64 -19.18 -5.38 9.14
CA GLU A 64 -19.65 -4.24 9.93
C GLU A 64 -19.48 -2.95 9.13
N ALA A 65 -20.58 -2.22 8.90
CA ALA A 65 -20.53 -0.93 8.22
C ALA A 65 -19.88 0.13 9.13
N GLN A 66 -18.90 0.83 8.60
CA GLN A 66 -18.19 1.95 9.24
C GLN A 66 -18.61 3.23 8.54
N TYR A 67 -19.55 3.95 9.17
CA TYR A 67 -20.01 5.25 8.68
C TYR A 67 -19.06 6.35 9.12
N GLY A 68 -19.03 7.46 8.37
CA GLY A 68 -18.35 8.69 8.81
C GLY A 68 -19.07 9.36 9.97
N ASP A 69 -18.46 10.41 10.51
CA ASP A 69 -19.03 11.19 11.61
C ASP A 69 -20.35 11.85 11.20
N GLU A 70 -21.34 11.91 12.11
CA GLU A 70 -22.60 12.62 11.87
C GLU A 70 -22.37 14.10 11.53
N ARG A 71 -21.42 14.73 12.22
CA ARG A 71 -20.94 16.06 11.90
C ARG A 71 -19.53 15.96 11.34
N ILE A 72 -19.37 16.33 10.08
CA ILE A 72 -18.06 16.31 9.40
C ILE A 72 -17.11 17.25 10.10
N THR A 73 -15.93 16.74 10.49
CA THR A 73 -14.82 17.54 10.98
C THR A 73 -13.83 17.75 9.84
N PRO A 74 -13.73 18.96 9.27
CA PRO A 74 -12.81 19.24 8.17
C PRO A 74 -11.35 19.17 8.61
N PHE A 75 -10.46 18.81 7.69
CA PHE A 75 -9.01 18.80 7.94
C PHE A 75 -8.41 20.21 7.98
N SER A 76 -9.07 21.21 7.40
CA SER A 76 -8.63 22.60 7.39
C SER A 76 -9.35 23.42 8.46
N PHE A 77 -8.60 24.20 9.25
CA PHE A 77 -9.16 25.14 10.23
C PHE A 77 -9.95 26.29 9.60
N THR A 78 -9.79 26.55 8.30
CA THR A 78 -10.49 27.60 7.57
C THR A 78 -11.76 27.12 6.87
N THR A 79 -12.02 25.82 6.85
CA THR A 79 -13.23 25.24 6.25
C THR A 79 -14.34 25.23 7.29
N ASN A 80 -15.49 25.83 6.98
CA ASN A 80 -16.67 25.74 7.83
C ASN A 80 -17.34 24.37 7.63
N PRO A 81 -17.51 23.56 8.68
CA PRO A 81 -18.16 22.23 8.57
C PRO A 81 -19.57 22.29 7.97
N ASP A 82 -20.30 23.36 8.24
CA ASP A 82 -21.69 23.50 7.81
C ASP A 82 -21.84 23.77 6.30
N ASP A 83 -20.73 24.13 5.63
CA ASP A 83 -20.67 24.30 4.17
C ASP A 83 -20.37 22.99 3.42
N ILE A 84 -20.05 21.92 4.14
CA ILE A 84 -19.73 20.62 3.55
C ILE A 84 -21.00 19.81 3.36
N GLN A 85 -21.40 19.64 2.10
CA GLN A 85 -22.56 18.83 1.71
C GLN A 85 -22.08 17.68 0.82
N ILE A 86 -21.70 16.55 1.45
CA ILE A 86 -21.30 15.34 0.76
C ILE A 86 -22.09 14.13 1.29
N ASP A 87 -22.48 13.25 0.39
CA ASP A 87 -23.00 11.93 0.77
C ASP A 87 -21.84 11.05 1.18
N GLN A 88 -21.77 10.72 2.47
CA GLN A 88 -20.71 9.86 2.99
C GLN A 88 -20.93 8.41 2.56
N VAL A 89 -19.91 7.80 1.99
CA VAL A 89 -19.92 6.38 1.61
C VAL A 89 -19.27 5.57 2.73
N PRO A 90 -19.93 4.54 3.29
CA PRO A 90 -19.35 3.74 4.35
C PRO A 90 -18.21 2.87 3.82
N CYS A 91 -17.20 2.65 4.68
CA CYS A 91 -16.30 1.53 4.58
C CYS A 91 -16.89 0.33 5.32
N TRP A 92 -16.30 -0.86 5.14
CA TRP A 92 -16.79 -2.08 5.76
C TRP A 92 -15.64 -2.79 6.47
N LEU A 93 -15.89 -3.21 7.70
CA LEU A 93 -14.90 -3.91 8.52
C LEU A 93 -15.20 -5.41 8.53
N THR A 94 -14.19 -6.21 8.26
CA THR A 94 -14.16 -7.66 8.47
C THR A 94 -12.80 -8.07 9.02
N TYR A 95 -12.53 -9.36 9.11
CA TYR A 95 -11.30 -9.86 9.74
C TYR A 95 -10.76 -11.07 8.97
N THR A 96 -9.42 -11.20 8.98
CA THR A 96 -8.78 -12.48 8.67
C THR A 96 -9.16 -13.51 9.74
N ASN A 97 -8.89 -14.77 9.48
CA ASN A 97 -9.14 -15.88 10.40
C ASN A 97 -8.00 -16.90 10.34
N GLU A 98 -8.08 -17.96 11.14
CA GLU A 98 -7.04 -18.97 11.23
C GLU A 98 -6.76 -19.64 9.87
N LYS A 99 -7.80 -19.90 9.07
CA LYS A 99 -7.64 -20.44 7.72
C LYS A 99 -6.86 -19.49 6.81
N THR A 100 -7.13 -18.18 6.89
CA THR A 100 -6.37 -17.17 6.16
C THR A 100 -4.89 -17.22 6.55
N HIS A 101 -4.63 -17.28 7.86
CA HIS A 101 -3.26 -17.33 8.38
C HIS A 101 -2.54 -18.62 8.00
N GLU A 102 -3.22 -19.76 7.99
CA GLU A 102 -2.67 -21.04 7.55
C GLU A 102 -2.28 -21.00 6.06
N ILE A 103 -3.14 -20.47 5.20
CA ILE A 103 -2.84 -20.29 3.78
C ILE A 103 -1.57 -19.45 3.60
N ILE A 104 -1.45 -18.36 4.33
CA ILE A 104 -0.28 -17.48 4.27
C ILE A 104 0.98 -18.21 4.75
N ARG A 105 0.94 -18.84 5.94
CA ARG A 105 2.09 -19.55 6.53
C ARG A 105 2.61 -20.65 5.62
N ASN A 106 1.71 -21.41 4.96
CA ASN A 106 2.07 -22.52 4.08
C ASN A 106 2.66 -22.07 2.73
N ASN A 107 2.67 -20.77 2.43
CA ASN A 107 3.17 -20.22 1.18
C ASN A 107 4.20 -19.08 1.37
N LEU A 108 4.79 -18.95 2.56
CA LEU A 108 5.79 -17.92 2.82
C LEU A 108 7.04 -18.06 1.94
N ASP A 109 7.43 -19.27 1.63
CA ASP A 109 8.55 -19.60 0.73
C ASP A 109 8.33 -19.11 -0.70
N ARG A 110 7.06 -18.91 -1.11
CA ARG A 110 6.67 -18.36 -2.41
C ARG A 110 6.51 -16.83 -2.39
N SER A 111 6.64 -16.21 -1.24
CA SER A 111 6.57 -14.74 -1.11
C SER A 111 7.89 -14.10 -1.51
N PRO A 112 7.91 -13.14 -2.44
CA PRO A 112 9.09 -12.34 -2.78
C PRO A 112 9.78 -11.69 -1.59
N LEU A 113 9.01 -11.39 -0.54
CA LEU A 113 9.51 -10.80 0.69
C LEU A 113 10.41 -11.78 1.47
N TYR A 114 10.10 -13.07 1.44
CA TYR A 114 10.83 -14.12 2.17
C TYR A 114 11.81 -14.91 1.30
N SER A 115 11.62 -14.93 -0.02
CA SER A 115 12.52 -15.59 -0.96
C SER A 115 13.79 -14.79 -1.29
N GLY A 116 13.88 -13.53 -0.83
CA GLY A 116 15.01 -12.65 -1.13
C GLY A 116 14.93 -11.95 -2.49
N MET A 117 13.80 -12.05 -3.20
CA MET A 117 13.59 -11.33 -4.47
C MET A 117 13.43 -9.82 -4.24
N ILE A 118 12.88 -9.42 -3.09
CA ILE A 118 12.75 -8.03 -2.68
C ILE A 118 14.00 -7.66 -1.87
N GLU A 119 14.75 -6.67 -2.37
CA GLU A 119 15.96 -6.14 -1.73
C GLU A 119 15.68 -4.91 -0.87
N GLY A 120 14.59 -4.20 -1.18
CA GLY A 120 14.20 -2.95 -0.53
C GLY A 120 13.82 -3.15 0.93
N THR A 121 14.22 -2.20 1.78
CA THR A 121 13.80 -2.17 3.18
C THR A 121 12.29 -1.92 3.29
N GLY A 122 11.60 -2.76 4.05
CA GLY A 122 10.18 -2.59 4.33
C GLY A 122 9.92 -1.39 5.26
N PRO A 123 8.88 -0.60 5.02
CA PRO A 123 8.56 0.55 5.85
C PRO A 123 7.96 0.14 7.20
N ARG A 124 8.10 1.04 8.19
CA ARG A 124 7.57 0.80 9.53
C ARG A 124 6.04 0.69 9.55
N TYR A 125 5.33 1.50 8.76
CA TYR A 125 3.88 1.70 8.86
C TYR A 125 3.06 0.99 7.79
N CYS A 126 3.68 0.23 6.88
CA CYS A 126 2.97 -0.54 5.85
C CYS A 126 3.42 -2.01 5.81
N PRO A 127 3.20 -2.78 6.90
CA PRO A 127 3.51 -4.21 6.88
C PRO A 127 2.55 -4.93 5.93
N SER A 128 3.07 -5.90 5.19
CA SER A 128 2.23 -6.83 4.42
C SER A 128 1.43 -7.73 5.36
N ILE A 129 0.41 -8.41 4.84
CA ILE A 129 -0.34 -9.36 5.66
C ILE A 129 0.55 -10.52 6.10
N GLU A 130 1.52 -10.94 5.27
CA GLU A 130 2.51 -11.95 5.63
C GLU A 130 3.33 -11.51 6.83
N ASP A 131 3.79 -10.26 6.86
CA ASP A 131 4.52 -9.68 8.00
C ASP A 131 3.67 -9.69 9.28
N LYS A 132 2.38 -9.33 9.16
CA LYS A 132 1.46 -9.33 10.32
C LYS A 132 1.28 -10.74 10.88
N VAL A 133 1.05 -11.72 10.03
CA VAL A 133 0.83 -13.12 10.42
C VAL A 133 2.08 -13.74 11.07
N VAL A 134 3.28 -13.35 10.62
CA VAL A 134 4.54 -13.84 11.18
C VAL A 134 4.90 -13.11 12.48
N ARG A 135 4.85 -11.77 12.48
CA ARG A 135 5.29 -10.95 13.63
C ARG A 135 4.30 -11.00 14.79
N PHE A 136 3.01 -11.16 14.52
CA PHE A 136 1.94 -11.22 15.50
C PHE A 136 1.25 -12.59 15.47
N ALA A 137 2.06 -13.64 15.55
CA ALA A 137 1.59 -15.02 15.48
C ALA A 137 0.63 -15.43 16.61
N ASP A 138 0.62 -14.67 17.71
CA ASP A 138 -0.32 -14.80 18.83
C ASP A 138 -1.73 -14.28 18.51
N LYS A 139 -1.89 -13.49 17.45
CA LYS A 139 -3.18 -12.97 17.00
C LYS A 139 -3.87 -13.96 16.08
N ASN A 140 -5.12 -14.28 16.38
CA ASN A 140 -5.96 -15.17 15.57
C ASN A 140 -6.70 -14.46 14.45
N ARG A 141 -6.65 -13.11 14.41
CA ARG A 141 -7.27 -12.29 13.36
C ARG A 141 -6.60 -10.92 13.24
N HIS A 142 -6.65 -10.34 12.04
CA HIS A 142 -6.28 -8.96 11.73
C HIS A 142 -7.46 -8.24 11.07
N GLN A 143 -7.59 -6.95 11.31
CA GLN A 143 -8.61 -6.10 10.68
C GLN A 143 -8.40 -6.03 9.17
N VAL A 144 -9.52 -6.07 8.44
CA VAL A 144 -9.59 -5.90 7.00
C VAL A 144 -10.65 -4.87 6.70
N PHE A 145 -10.27 -3.78 6.06
CA PHE A 145 -11.19 -2.72 5.64
C PHE A 145 -11.51 -2.86 4.15
N ILE A 146 -12.78 -2.77 3.82
CA ILE A 146 -13.27 -2.80 2.44
C ILE A 146 -13.68 -1.38 2.10
N GLU A 147 -12.89 -0.73 1.26
CA GLU A 147 -12.98 0.71 0.99
C GLU A 147 -13.25 0.94 -0.50
N PRO A 148 -14.24 1.77 -0.88
CA PRO A 148 -14.47 2.09 -2.28
C PRO A 148 -13.31 2.91 -2.84
N GLU A 149 -12.78 2.53 -4.01
CA GLU A 149 -11.77 3.32 -4.73
C GLU A 149 -12.34 4.63 -5.30
N GLY A 150 -13.65 4.71 -5.43
CA GLY A 150 -14.38 5.88 -5.89
C GLY A 150 -15.87 5.60 -6.00
N ILE A 151 -16.68 6.66 -6.11
CA ILE A 151 -18.16 6.55 -6.18
C ILE A 151 -18.66 5.96 -7.50
N ASP A 152 -17.92 6.16 -8.59
CA ASP A 152 -18.30 5.74 -9.95
C ASP A 152 -17.62 4.43 -10.40
N THR A 153 -17.00 3.69 -9.48
CA THR A 153 -16.35 2.42 -9.77
C THR A 153 -16.86 1.27 -8.92
N ASN A 154 -16.75 0.05 -9.44
CA ASN A 154 -17.00 -1.16 -8.68
C ASN A 154 -15.72 -1.74 -8.03
N GLU A 155 -14.61 -1.03 -8.08
CA GLU A 155 -13.38 -1.48 -7.45
C GLU A 155 -13.36 -1.15 -5.96
N MET A 156 -13.14 -2.18 -5.13
CA MET A 156 -13.00 -2.06 -3.69
C MET A 156 -11.55 -2.35 -3.30
N TYR A 157 -10.96 -1.45 -2.52
CA TYR A 157 -9.65 -1.57 -1.92
C TYR A 157 -9.73 -2.43 -0.64
N ILE A 158 -8.88 -3.42 -0.52
CA ILE A 158 -8.94 -4.36 0.62
C ILE A 158 -7.85 -3.99 1.64
N GLY A 159 -8.10 -2.93 2.37
CA GLY A 159 -7.19 -2.37 3.36
C GLY A 159 -6.76 -3.38 4.42
N GLY A 160 -5.47 -3.39 4.73
CA GLY A 160 -4.90 -4.32 5.72
C GLY A 160 -4.40 -5.65 5.16
N MET A 161 -4.66 -5.94 3.87
CA MET A 161 -4.27 -7.19 3.20
C MET A 161 -3.28 -6.98 2.03
N SER A 162 -2.40 -5.98 2.12
CA SER A 162 -1.29 -5.84 1.19
C SER A 162 -0.44 -7.11 1.19
N SER A 163 -0.10 -7.63 0.03
CA SER A 163 0.60 -8.89 -0.12
C SER A 163 1.48 -8.92 -1.36
N SER A 164 2.50 -9.75 -1.34
CA SER A 164 3.29 -10.11 -2.52
C SER A 164 3.20 -11.59 -2.88
N LEU A 165 2.32 -12.33 -2.24
CA LEU A 165 2.09 -13.75 -2.55
C LEU A 165 1.64 -13.95 -4.01
N PRO A 166 1.87 -15.14 -4.60
CA PRO A 166 1.44 -15.46 -5.95
C PRO A 166 -0.09 -15.38 -6.11
N GLU A 167 -0.54 -15.19 -7.34
CA GLU A 167 -1.96 -14.97 -7.67
C GLU A 167 -2.88 -16.08 -7.14
N ASP A 168 -2.51 -17.34 -7.31
CA ASP A 168 -3.28 -18.50 -6.81
C ASP A 168 -3.48 -18.43 -5.28
N VAL A 169 -2.43 -18.11 -4.55
CA VAL A 169 -2.47 -17.95 -3.09
C VAL A 169 -3.31 -16.74 -2.70
N GLN A 170 -3.24 -15.64 -3.45
CA GLN A 170 -4.07 -14.47 -3.20
C GLN A 170 -5.56 -14.81 -3.31
N TYR A 171 -5.99 -15.56 -4.33
CA TYR A 171 -7.39 -16.01 -4.44
C TYR A 171 -7.84 -16.80 -3.22
N ASP A 172 -7.05 -17.76 -2.77
CA ASP A 172 -7.40 -18.60 -1.61
C ASP A 172 -7.42 -17.78 -0.33
N MET A 173 -6.44 -16.90 -0.14
CA MET A 173 -6.32 -16.01 1.01
C MET A 173 -7.52 -15.05 1.11
N TYR A 174 -7.85 -14.32 0.05
CA TYR A 174 -8.99 -13.40 0.08
C TYR A 174 -10.31 -14.13 0.27
N ARG A 175 -10.52 -15.26 -0.39
CA ARG A 175 -11.76 -16.05 -0.29
C ARG A 175 -11.94 -16.77 1.05
N SER A 176 -10.93 -16.81 1.89
CA SER A 176 -11.04 -17.32 3.26
C SER A 176 -11.61 -16.29 4.24
N VAL A 177 -11.70 -15.01 3.84
CA VAL A 177 -12.20 -13.91 4.68
C VAL A 177 -13.72 -13.83 4.58
N ALA A 178 -14.40 -13.62 5.73
CA ALA A 178 -15.86 -13.51 5.77
C ALA A 178 -16.36 -12.36 4.90
N GLY A 179 -17.33 -12.65 4.03
CA GLY A 179 -17.90 -11.73 3.05
C GLY A 179 -17.13 -11.65 1.72
N LEU A 180 -15.95 -12.29 1.63
CA LEU A 180 -15.13 -12.35 0.42
C LEU A 180 -15.09 -13.75 -0.21
N GLU A 181 -15.92 -14.70 0.22
CA GLU A 181 -15.89 -16.11 -0.22
C GLU A 181 -16.05 -16.26 -1.75
N HIS A 182 -16.72 -15.30 -2.37
CA HIS A 182 -16.96 -15.27 -3.82
C HIS A 182 -16.20 -14.13 -4.52
N ALA A 183 -15.18 -13.58 -3.85
CA ALA A 183 -14.42 -12.44 -4.35
C ALA A 183 -13.87 -12.67 -5.76
N LYS A 184 -14.08 -11.67 -6.61
CA LYS A 184 -13.47 -11.57 -7.94
C LYS A 184 -12.39 -10.50 -7.91
N ILE A 185 -11.15 -10.93 -7.95
CA ILE A 185 -10.00 -10.02 -7.98
C ILE A 185 -9.96 -9.34 -9.34
N VAL A 186 -10.00 -8.01 -9.35
CA VAL A 186 -9.86 -7.16 -10.55
C VAL A 186 -8.40 -6.82 -10.78
N ARG A 187 -7.65 -6.62 -9.68
CA ARG A 187 -6.20 -6.40 -9.68
C ARG A 187 -5.59 -7.15 -8.51
N ASN A 188 -4.52 -7.86 -8.77
CA ASN A 188 -3.78 -8.56 -7.72
C ASN A 188 -3.11 -7.57 -6.77
N ALA A 189 -2.88 -8.00 -5.52
CA ALA A 189 -1.95 -7.34 -4.62
C ALA A 189 -0.52 -7.49 -5.14
N TYR A 190 0.34 -6.53 -4.86
CA TYR A 190 1.75 -6.59 -5.20
C TYR A 190 2.60 -5.73 -4.27
N ALA A 191 3.86 -6.10 -4.13
CA ALA A 191 4.87 -5.24 -3.52
C ALA A 191 5.44 -4.29 -4.58
N ILE A 192 5.87 -3.12 -4.12
CA ILE A 192 6.51 -2.10 -4.95
C ILE A 192 7.88 -1.81 -4.33
N GLU A 193 8.95 -2.05 -5.07
CA GLU A 193 10.25 -1.50 -4.73
C GLU A 193 10.48 -0.21 -5.51
N TYR A 194 11.04 0.78 -4.87
CA TYR A 194 11.27 2.09 -5.45
C TYR A 194 12.52 2.76 -4.87
N ASP A 195 13.08 3.70 -5.62
CA ASP A 195 14.21 4.48 -5.15
C ASP A 195 13.73 5.67 -4.30
N CYS A 196 14.44 5.92 -3.21
CA CYS A 196 14.31 7.08 -2.36
C CYS A 196 15.69 7.65 -2.03
N ILE A 197 15.76 8.83 -1.46
CA ILE A 197 17.00 9.46 -1.08
C ILE A 197 17.41 9.12 0.36
N ASP A 198 18.67 9.30 0.66
CA ASP A 198 19.12 9.44 2.04
C ASP A 198 18.74 10.84 2.56
N ALA A 199 17.70 10.92 3.40
CA ALA A 199 17.19 12.20 3.91
C ALA A 199 18.21 12.98 4.76
N ARG A 200 19.31 12.36 5.22
CA ARG A 200 20.39 13.04 5.94
C ARG A 200 21.14 14.07 5.06
N GLN A 201 20.96 13.97 3.74
CA GLN A 201 21.49 14.94 2.77
C GLN A 201 20.65 16.24 2.71
N LEU A 202 19.52 16.29 3.40
CA LEU A 202 18.67 17.47 3.44
C LEU A 202 19.02 18.38 4.63
N LYS A 203 18.81 19.67 4.44
CA LYS A 203 18.71 20.67 5.51
C LYS A 203 17.34 20.51 6.21
N PRO A 204 17.12 21.12 7.40
CA PRO A 204 15.80 21.18 8.02
C PRO A 204 14.71 21.84 7.15
N SER A 205 15.10 22.66 6.17
CA SER A 205 14.22 23.25 5.16
C SER A 205 13.82 22.29 4.05
N LEU A 206 14.28 21.02 4.08
CA LEU A 206 14.14 20.01 3.03
C LEU A 206 14.91 20.33 1.73
N GLU A 207 15.77 21.34 1.73
CA GLU A 207 16.71 21.61 0.65
C GLU A 207 17.92 20.68 0.75
N PHE A 208 18.44 20.21 -0.39
CA PHE A 208 19.70 19.46 -0.41
C PHE A 208 20.86 20.32 0.08
N ARG A 209 21.77 19.73 0.85
CA ARG A 209 22.94 20.43 1.40
C ARG A 209 23.92 20.84 0.31
N GLU A 210 24.10 19.97 -0.68
CA GLU A 210 25.11 20.09 -1.75
C GLU A 210 24.54 20.71 -3.05
N ILE A 211 23.23 20.92 -3.14
CA ILE A 211 22.57 21.42 -4.35
C ILE A 211 21.59 22.53 -3.96
N GLU A 212 22.00 23.76 -4.17
CA GLU A 212 21.18 24.93 -3.86
C GLU A 212 19.91 24.98 -4.71
N GLY A 213 18.79 25.32 -4.10
CA GLY A 213 17.49 25.45 -4.75
C GLY A 213 16.78 24.11 -5.05
N LEU A 214 17.41 22.97 -4.75
CA LEU A 214 16.79 21.66 -4.91
C LEU A 214 16.18 21.19 -3.58
N PHE A 215 14.87 20.97 -3.58
CA PHE A 215 14.10 20.50 -2.42
C PHE A 215 13.49 19.12 -2.67
N SER A 216 13.28 18.38 -1.58
CA SER A 216 12.66 17.06 -1.62
C SER A 216 11.59 16.92 -0.54
N GLY A 217 10.52 16.16 -0.84
CA GLY A 217 9.42 15.92 0.09
C GLY A 217 8.70 14.60 -0.15
N GLY A 218 7.87 14.23 0.81
CA GLY A 218 7.04 13.05 0.76
C GLY A 218 7.80 11.73 0.95
N GLN A 219 7.24 10.65 0.45
CA GLN A 219 7.82 9.30 0.59
C GLN A 219 9.19 9.14 -0.07
N PHE A 220 9.52 10.01 -1.00
CA PHE A 220 10.84 10.05 -1.61
C PHE A 220 11.96 10.36 -0.60
N ASN A 221 11.65 10.99 0.52
CA ASN A 221 12.57 11.22 1.64
C ASN A 221 12.75 9.99 2.56
N GLY A 222 12.11 8.86 2.23
CA GLY A 222 12.16 7.66 3.05
C GLY A 222 11.07 7.60 4.13
N SER A 223 10.16 8.56 4.16
CA SER A 223 8.95 8.55 5.00
C SER A 223 7.93 7.56 4.47
N SER A 224 7.30 6.79 5.33
CA SER A 224 6.36 5.74 4.92
C SER A 224 4.92 5.93 5.43
N GLY A 225 4.70 6.79 6.42
CA GLY A 225 3.38 7.20 6.88
C GLY A 225 2.88 8.41 6.11
N TYR A 226 1.56 8.54 5.98
CA TYR A 226 0.97 9.63 5.20
C TYR A 226 1.18 10.98 5.88
N GLU A 227 1.02 11.03 7.20
CA GLU A 227 1.11 12.25 7.99
C GLU A 227 2.53 12.81 8.02
N GLU A 228 3.54 11.96 8.17
CA GLU A 228 4.93 12.41 8.14
C GLU A 228 5.45 12.68 6.72
N ALA A 229 4.78 12.17 5.69
CA ALA A 229 5.12 12.43 4.29
C ALA A 229 4.55 13.75 3.79
N ALA A 230 3.51 14.27 4.42
CA ALA A 230 2.90 15.55 4.11
C ALA A 230 3.65 16.71 4.77
#